data_c000f45478f1bc3cab685049f54c80ea
#
_entry.id   c000f45478f1bc3cab685049f54c80ea
#
_cell.length_a   1.000
_cell.length_b   1.000
_cell.length_c   1.000
_cell.angle_alpha   90.00
_cell.angle_beta   90.00
_cell.angle_gamma   90.00
#
_symmetry.space_group_name_H-M   'P 1'
#
loop_
_entity.id
_entity.type
_entity.pdbx_description
1 polymer ?
#
loop_
_entity_poly.entity_id
_entity_poly.type
_entity_poly.pdbx_seq_one_letter_code
_entity_poly.pdbx_strand_id
1 'polypeptide(L)'
;MLKLIPSWSKDYSQHISRNLGHVTPEEQEFLRTTPIGVFGVGGIGGLLSELLVRAGCERLIICDRDVFDMSNLNRQICLKEHIGMRKIDVVEEKLVKINKCVQVEKYDAVNERTIDKLLKEVKLVALTLDDPIGSILIARGCRKRGIPMVETWGIPYLWSFWFAEGSIDYETCYGLNTHKMTIFELLNSEMPSFGNLLPKLLQFPGIDMVYDREPGMWDLMKNGEVPYRSFAPFIGIAASYLCMEIIFAGLLKVKTMNLAPNVSGFDYLRMKPFQFKMK
;
A
#
# COMPACT_ATOMS: atom_id res chain seq x y z
N MET A 1 28.50 21.84 9.09
CA MET A 1 28.11 20.59 9.77
C MET A 1 26.60 20.45 9.70
N LEU A 2 26.09 19.32 9.21
CA LEU A 2 24.67 19.03 9.28
C LEU A 2 24.24 18.96 10.76
N LYS A 3 23.19 19.71 11.14
CA LYS A 3 22.64 19.71 12.48
C LYS A 3 21.86 18.42 12.68
N LEU A 4 22.46 17.44 13.36
CA LEU A 4 21.78 16.20 13.72
C LEU A 4 20.86 16.42 14.93
N ILE A 5 19.77 15.67 14.99
CA ILE A 5 18.86 15.70 16.14
C ILE A 5 19.52 14.96 17.32
N PRO A 6 19.64 15.56 18.52
CA PRO A 6 20.37 14.94 19.63
C PRO A 6 19.84 13.58 20.10
N SER A 7 18.55 13.30 19.85
CA SER A 7 17.92 12.02 20.22
C SER A 7 18.26 10.86 19.29
N TRP A 8 18.92 11.12 18.14
CA TRP A 8 19.28 10.06 17.21
C TRP A 8 20.48 9.27 17.69
N SER A 9 20.37 7.94 17.63
CA SER A 9 21.51 7.06 17.83
C SER A 9 22.55 7.27 16.72
N LYS A 10 23.80 6.88 16.99
CA LYS A 10 24.86 6.91 15.97
C LYS A 10 24.48 6.05 14.75
N ASP A 11 23.93 4.87 15.00
CA ASP A 11 23.52 3.95 13.93
C ASP A 11 22.41 4.54 13.07
N TYR A 12 21.37 5.14 13.71
CA TYR A 12 20.30 5.83 12.98
C TYR A 12 20.83 6.98 12.15
N SER A 13 21.67 7.84 12.74
CA SER A 13 22.26 8.98 12.04
C SER A 13 23.08 8.55 10.81
N GLN A 14 23.82 7.44 10.90
CA GLN A 14 24.55 6.87 9.78
C GLN A 14 23.62 6.30 8.72
N HIS A 15 22.58 5.56 9.16
CA HIS A 15 21.58 4.95 8.26
C HIS A 15 20.95 6.02 7.36
N ILE A 16 20.46 7.12 7.93
CA ILE A 16 19.71 8.16 7.19
C ILE A 16 20.61 9.27 6.62
N SER A 17 21.91 9.19 6.78
CA SER A 17 22.83 10.28 6.41
C SER A 17 22.68 10.78 4.99
N ARG A 18 22.31 9.91 4.07
CA ARG A 18 22.09 10.23 2.65
C ARG A 18 20.67 10.65 2.30
N ASN A 19 19.74 10.63 3.26
CA ASN A 19 18.42 11.19 3.10
C ASN A 19 18.45 12.73 3.27
N LEU A 20 19.39 13.22 4.11
CA LEU A 20 19.50 14.64 4.40
C LEU A 20 19.90 15.42 3.16
N GLY A 21 19.11 16.43 2.84
CA GLY A 21 19.13 17.16 1.57
C GLY A 21 17.91 16.88 0.71
N HIS A 22 17.35 15.66 0.76
CA HIS A 22 16.00 15.35 0.26
C HIS A 22 14.94 15.69 1.30
N VAL A 23 15.27 15.54 2.56
CA VAL A 23 14.47 15.95 3.74
C VAL A 23 15.34 16.71 4.72
N THR A 24 14.72 17.57 5.55
CA THR A 24 15.41 18.24 6.66
C THR A 24 15.58 17.29 7.85
N PRO A 25 16.46 17.59 8.82
CA PRO A 25 16.55 16.80 10.05
C PRO A 25 15.23 16.72 10.82
N GLU A 26 14.45 17.80 10.88
CA GLU A 26 13.16 17.86 11.54
C GLU A 26 12.11 16.99 10.81
N GLU A 27 12.09 17.02 9.49
CA GLU A 27 11.25 16.13 8.67
C GLU A 27 11.65 14.66 8.84
N GLN A 28 12.95 14.37 8.90
CA GLN A 28 13.44 13.01 9.14
C GLN A 28 13.01 12.49 10.52
N GLU A 29 13.05 13.34 11.56
CA GLU A 29 12.54 12.98 12.89
C GLU A 29 11.03 12.77 12.89
N PHE A 30 10.28 13.57 12.13
CA PHE A 30 8.85 13.38 11.95
C PHE A 30 8.54 12.04 11.25
N LEU A 31 9.28 11.68 10.18
CA LEU A 31 9.16 10.38 9.51
C LEU A 31 9.47 9.23 10.48
N ARG A 32 10.55 9.37 11.28
CA ARG A 32 11.00 8.36 12.23
C ARG A 32 9.91 7.99 13.24
N THR A 33 9.23 8.99 13.77
CA THR A 33 8.31 8.84 14.90
C THR A 33 6.85 8.65 14.51
N THR A 34 6.50 8.87 13.24
CA THR A 34 5.11 8.81 12.78
C THR A 34 4.65 7.36 12.54
N PRO A 35 3.56 6.91 13.20
CA PRO A 35 3.00 5.59 12.96
C PRO A 35 2.30 5.50 11.60
N ILE A 36 2.73 4.56 10.76
CA ILE A 36 2.21 4.32 9.42
C ILE A 36 1.58 2.94 9.38
N GLY A 37 0.33 2.85 8.91
CA GLY A 37 -0.35 1.58 8.64
C GLY A 37 -0.03 1.07 7.24
N VAL A 38 0.45 -0.16 7.11
CA VAL A 38 0.60 -0.87 5.83
C VAL A 38 -0.25 -2.12 5.91
N PHE A 39 -1.41 -2.08 5.30
CA PHE A 39 -2.39 -3.16 5.40
C PHE A 39 -2.41 -3.95 4.10
N GLY A 40 -1.95 -5.22 4.22
CA GLY A 40 -1.52 -6.10 3.14
C GLY A 40 0.00 -6.02 2.94
N VAL A 41 0.76 -7.02 3.39
CA VAL A 41 2.22 -7.06 3.22
C VAL A 41 2.64 -8.10 2.18
N GLY A 42 1.84 -8.22 1.13
CA GLY A 42 2.16 -8.98 -0.08
C GLY A 42 3.22 -8.31 -0.96
N GLY A 43 3.00 -8.31 -2.28
CA GLY A 43 3.95 -7.75 -3.25
C GLY A 43 4.28 -6.29 -3.01
N ILE A 44 3.27 -5.42 -3.06
CA ILE A 44 3.46 -3.97 -2.90
C ILE A 44 3.76 -3.64 -1.44
N GLY A 45 2.91 -4.08 -0.49
CA GLY A 45 3.03 -3.66 0.90
C GLY A 45 4.27 -4.19 1.61
N GLY A 46 4.73 -5.40 1.31
CA GLY A 46 5.98 -5.93 1.85
C GLY A 46 7.19 -5.10 1.42
N LEU A 47 7.30 -4.80 0.12
CA LEU A 47 8.37 -3.97 -0.42
C LEU A 47 8.23 -2.51 0.06
N LEU A 48 7.01 -1.97 0.13
CA LEU A 48 6.75 -0.65 0.70
C LEU A 48 7.24 -0.53 2.14
N SER A 49 6.94 -1.55 2.99
CA SER A 49 7.39 -1.58 4.39
C SER A 49 8.91 -1.52 4.48
N GLU A 50 9.60 -2.27 3.62
CA GLU A 50 11.06 -2.21 3.52
C GLU A 50 11.56 -0.82 3.12
N LEU A 51 10.95 -0.20 2.09
CA LEU A 51 11.32 1.15 1.62
C LEU A 51 11.11 2.21 2.69
N LEU A 52 10.00 2.15 3.44
CA LEU A 52 9.73 3.07 4.54
C LEU A 52 10.80 2.97 5.65
N VAL A 53 11.18 1.75 6.05
CA VAL A 53 12.23 1.57 7.06
C VAL A 53 13.60 2.03 6.52
N ARG A 54 13.91 1.78 5.25
CA ARG A 54 15.13 2.31 4.61
C ARG A 54 15.13 3.84 4.54
N ALA A 55 13.95 4.46 4.40
CA ALA A 55 13.78 5.92 4.49
C ALA A 55 13.85 6.46 5.93
N GLY A 56 14.01 5.58 6.94
CA GLY A 56 14.18 5.95 8.34
C GLY A 56 12.89 6.00 9.15
N CYS A 57 11.77 5.48 8.65
CA CYS A 57 10.56 5.30 9.46
C CYS A 57 10.79 4.17 10.47
N GLU A 58 10.41 4.38 11.73
CA GLU A 58 10.60 3.40 12.81
C GLU A 58 9.28 2.89 13.41
N ARG A 59 8.12 3.36 12.97
CA ARG A 59 6.83 2.96 13.53
C ARG A 59 5.89 2.46 12.44
N LEU A 60 5.73 1.15 12.34
CA LEU A 60 4.83 0.51 11.37
C LEU A 60 3.78 -0.34 12.07
N ILE A 61 2.55 -0.26 11.61
CA ILE A 61 1.46 -1.17 11.93
C ILE A 61 1.17 -1.96 10.66
N ILE A 62 1.34 -3.28 10.70
CA ILE A 62 1.14 -4.15 9.54
C ILE A 62 0.02 -5.16 9.79
N CYS A 63 -0.71 -5.50 8.73
CA CYS A 63 -1.77 -6.49 8.80
C CYS A 63 -1.76 -7.36 7.54
N ASP A 64 -1.71 -8.68 7.71
CA ASP A 64 -1.85 -9.66 6.63
C ASP A 64 -2.13 -11.04 7.25
N ARG A 65 -3.08 -11.79 6.67
CA ARG A 65 -3.46 -13.12 7.17
C ARG A 65 -2.74 -14.28 6.51
N ASP A 66 -2.03 -14.02 5.43
CA ASP A 66 -1.49 -15.04 4.56
C ASP A 66 -0.14 -15.58 5.04
N VAL A 67 0.19 -16.74 4.49
CA VAL A 67 1.54 -17.32 4.49
C VAL A 67 2.17 -17.12 3.11
N PHE A 68 3.50 -17.18 3.04
CA PHE A 68 4.20 -17.16 1.76
C PHE A 68 4.05 -18.48 0.99
N ASP A 69 3.81 -18.37 -0.32
CA ASP A 69 3.70 -19.46 -1.27
C ASP A 69 4.80 -19.36 -2.34
N MET A 70 5.11 -20.47 -3.02
CA MET A 70 6.09 -20.52 -4.11
C MET A 70 5.82 -19.50 -5.21
N SER A 71 4.54 -19.26 -5.55
CA SER A 71 4.14 -18.28 -6.55
C SER A 71 4.42 -16.83 -6.14
N ASN A 72 4.72 -16.58 -4.87
CA ASN A 72 5.04 -15.26 -4.37
C ASN A 72 6.50 -14.85 -4.62
N LEU A 73 7.39 -15.83 -4.83
CA LEU A 73 8.83 -15.59 -5.06
C LEU A 73 9.12 -14.68 -6.25
N ASN A 74 8.21 -14.63 -7.22
CA ASN A 74 8.40 -13.80 -8.39
C ASN A 74 8.31 -12.29 -8.13
N ARG A 75 7.76 -11.88 -6.96
CA ARG A 75 7.49 -10.44 -6.72
C ARG A 75 7.41 -9.99 -5.26
N GLN A 76 7.37 -10.91 -4.30
CA GLN A 76 7.31 -10.58 -2.87
C GLN A 76 8.70 -10.67 -2.22
N ILE A 77 8.85 -10.05 -1.05
CA ILE A 77 10.16 -9.96 -0.40
C ILE A 77 10.63 -11.26 0.26
N CYS A 78 9.90 -12.35 0.13
CA CYS A 78 10.26 -13.65 0.69
C CYS A 78 11.44 -14.29 -0.07
N LEU A 79 12.10 -15.19 0.62
CA LEU A 79 13.06 -16.14 0.07
C LEU A 79 12.43 -17.55 0.08
N LYS A 80 13.06 -18.50 -0.60
CA LYS A 80 12.54 -19.88 -0.71
C LYS A 80 12.36 -20.53 0.67
N GLU A 81 13.22 -20.22 1.64
CA GLU A 81 13.15 -20.71 3.01
C GLU A 81 11.96 -20.17 3.82
N HIS A 82 11.33 -19.09 3.34
CA HIS A 82 10.17 -18.48 3.99
C HIS A 82 8.83 -19.08 3.55
N ILE A 83 8.84 -20.05 2.62
CA ILE A 83 7.60 -20.67 2.14
C ILE A 83 6.88 -21.39 3.29
N GLY A 84 5.58 -21.11 3.45
CA GLY A 84 4.76 -21.60 4.56
C GLY A 84 4.81 -20.73 5.82
N MET A 85 5.71 -19.75 5.91
CA MET A 85 5.78 -18.83 7.04
C MET A 85 4.78 -17.68 6.86
N ARG A 86 4.28 -17.13 7.98
CA ARG A 86 3.36 -15.98 7.96
C ARG A 86 4.05 -14.77 7.37
N LYS A 87 3.37 -14.07 6.46
CA LYS A 87 3.93 -12.89 5.79
C LYS A 87 4.37 -11.81 6.78
N ILE A 88 3.54 -11.51 7.78
CA ILE A 88 3.83 -10.47 8.78
C ILE A 88 5.07 -10.79 9.63
N ASP A 89 5.36 -12.06 9.91
CA ASP A 89 6.52 -12.45 10.72
C ASP A 89 7.83 -12.30 9.90
N VAL A 90 7.81 -12.73 8.65
CA VAL A 90 8.97 -12.59 7.75
C VAL A 90 9.25 -11.12 7.43
N VAL A 91 8.18 -10.33 7.22
CA VAL A 91 8.33 -8.89 6.98
C VAL A 91 8.96 -8.23 8.19
N GLU A 92 8.44 -8.44 9.40
CA GLU A 92 9.03 -7.88 10.63
C GLU A 92 10.50 -8.28 10.78
N GLU A 93 10.84 -9.57 10.63
CA GLU A 93 12.21 -10.06 10.71
C GLU A 93 13.15 -9.30 9.76
N LYS A 94 12.73 -9.07 8.51
CA LYS A 94 13.51 -8.31 7.53
C LYS A 94 13.65 -6.84 7.93
N LEU A 95 12.59 -6.20 8.41
CA LEU A 95 12.62 -4.80 8.83
C LEU A 95 13.57 -4.59 10.01
N VAL A 96 13.54 -5.48 10.99
CA VAL A 96 14.45 -5.44 12.15
C VAL A 96 15.92 -5.65 11.73
N LYS A 97 16.18 -6.45 10.69
CA LYS A 97 17.53 -6.60 10.14
C LYS A 97 18.04 -5.33 9.45
N ILE A 98 17.16 -4.46 8.94
CA ILE A 98 17.52 -3.16 8.36
C ILE A 98 17.74 -2.13 9.46
N ASN A 99 16.81 -2.02 10.40
CA ASN A 99 16.88 -1.10 11.53
C ASN A 99 16.39 -1.80 12.81
N LYS A 100 17.29 -2.02 13.75
CA LYS A 100 16.99 -2.71 15.03
C LYS A 100 16.00 -1.95 15.91
N CYS A 101 15.85 -0.66 15.69
CA CYS A 101 14.95 0.19 16.47
C CYS A 101 13.54 0.29 15.89
N VAL A 102 13.29 -0.34 14.74
CA VAL A 102 11.95 -0.35 14.16
C VAL A 102 10.96 -1.05 15.08
N GLN A 103 9.82 -0.42 15.29
CA GLN A 103 8.69 -0.96 16.05
C GLN A 103 7.62 -1.39 15.05
N VAL A 104 7.35 -2.69 15.02
CA VAL A 104 6.37 -3.28 14.13
C VAL A 104 5.25 -3.91 14.95
N GLU A 105 4.06 -3.31 14.88
CA GLU A 105 2.86 -3.89 15.46
C GLU A 105 2.16 -4.75 14.41
N LYS A 106 1.86 -6.02 14.72
CA LYS A 106 1.35 -7.00 13.77
C LYS A 106 -0.07 -7.41 14.07
N TYR A 107 -0.88 -7.55 13.02
CA TYR A 107 -2.24 -8.08 13.08
C TYR A 107 -2.46 -9.09 11.96
N ASP A 108 -3.20 -10.17 12.29
CA ASP A 108 -3.48 -11.25 11.34
C ASP A 108 -4.61 -10.93 10.38
N ALA A 109 -5.56 -10.11 10.80
CA ALA A 109 -6.74 -9.84 9.98
C ALA A 109 -7.41 -8.51 10.35
N VAL A 110 -8.10 -7.94 9.38
CA VAL A 110 -9.02 -6.82 9.56
C VAL A 110 -10.41 -7.37 9.86
N ASN A 111 -10.93 -7.07 11.04
CA ASN A 111 -12.28 -7.44 11.47
C ASN A 111 -12.78 -6.45 12.54
N GLU A 112 -14.01 -6.62 13.03
CA GLU A 112 -14.61 -5.76 14.06
C GLU A 112 -13.75 -5.59 15.31
N ARG A 113 -13.02 -6.64 15.73
CA ARG A 113 -12.22 -6.63 16.95
C ARG A 113 -10.87 -5.95 16.78
N THR A 114 -10.35 -5.96 15.55
CA THR A 114 -9.00 -5.46 15.24
C THR A 114 -9.00 -4.06 14.65
N ILE A 115 -10.05 -3.65 13.92
CA ILE A 115 -10.08 -2.38 13.18
C ILE A 115 -9.82 -1.16 14.07
N ASP A 116 -10.38 -1.11 15.26
CA ASP A 116 -10.18 0.01 16.17
C ASP A 116 -8.75 0.06 16.72
N LYS A 117 -8.15 -1.09 16.96
CA LYS A 117 -6.74 -1.21 17.40
C LYS A 117 -5.79 -0.82 16.27
N LEU A 118 -6.01 -1.39 15.07
CA LEU A 118 -5.25 -1.09 13.85
C LEU A 118 -5.15 0.42 13.57
N LEU A 119 -6.25 1.14 13.78
CA LEU A 119 -6.34 2.57 13.43
C LEU A 119 -6.12 3.51 14.64
N LYS A 120 -5.81 2.98 15.83
CA LYS A 120 -5.75 3.78 17.06
C LYS A 120 -4.70 4.89 17.01
N GLU A 121 -3.50 4.56 16.57
CA GLU A 121 -2.35 5.49 16.56
C GLU A 121 -1.92 5.90 15.15
N VAL A 122 -2.42 5.23 14.14
CA VAL A 122 -2.03 5.43 12.74
C VAL A 122 -2.33 6.86 12.28
N LYS A 123 -1.36 7.49 11.65
CA LYS A 123 -1.49 8.83 11.06
C LYS A 123 -1.77 8.81 9.57
N LEU A 124 -1.46 7.70 8.91
CA LEU A 124 -1.65 7.47 7.48
C LEU A 124 -1.74 5.98 7.20
N VAL A 125 -2.56 5.59 6.25
CA VAL A 125 -2.72 4.19 5.81
C VAL A 125 -2.32 4.02 4.35
N ALA A 126 -1.46 3.05 4.09
CA ALA A 126 -1.28 2.44 2.78
C ALA A 126 -2.17 1.20 2.68
N LEU A 127 -3.15 1.25 1.79
CA LEU A 127 -4.04 0.12 1.52
C LEU A 127 -3.46 -0.70 0.38
N THR A 128 -3.02 -1.92 0.69
CA THR A 128 -2.38 -2.85 -0.25
C THR A 128 -2.92 -4.28 -0.10
N LEU A 129 -4.13 -4.39 0.50
CA LEU A 129 -4.87 -5.64 0.63
C LEU A 129 -5.52 -6.03 -0.70
N ASP A 130 -5.59 -7.33 -0.93
CA ASP A 130 -6.42 -7.96 -1.96
C ASP A 130 -7.75 -8.51 -1.42
N ASP A 131 -8.07 -8.20 -0.16
CA ASP A 131 -9.33 -8.52 0.52
C ASP A 131 -10.31 -7.34 0.43
N PRO A 132 -11.38 -7.41 -0.39
CA PRO A 132 -12.34 -6.32 -0.55
C PRO A 132 -13.07 -5.96 0.74
N ILE A 133 -13.41 -6.93 1.57
CA ILE A 133 -14.12 -6.67 2.84
C ILE A 133 -13.19 -5.94 3.81
N GLY A 134 -11.96 -6.44 3.98
CA GLY A 134 -10.94 -5.76 4.79
C GLY A 134 -10.67 -4.34 4.31
N SER A 135 -10.61 -4.14 2.99
CA SER A 135 -10.40 -2.83 2.37
C SER A 135 -11.54 -1.86 2.67
N ILE A 136 -12.80 -2.31 2.57
CA ILE A 136 -13.99 -1.50 2.93
C ILE A 136 -13.96 -1.12 4.42
N LEU A 137 -13.67 -2.08 5.31
CA LEU A 137 -13.60 -1.82 6.74
C LEU A 137 -12.54 -0.79 7.10
N ILE A 138 -11.36 -0.90 6.50
CA ILE A 138 -10.26 0.06 6.68
C ILE A 138 -10.68 1.43 6.15
N ALA A 139 -11.21 1.50 4.94
CA ALA A 139 -11.62 2.74 4.31
C ALA A 139 -12.69 3.49 5.14
N ARG A 140 -13.72 2.78 5.61
CA ARG A 140 -14.74 3.33 6.52
C ARG A 140 -14.12 3.80 7.83
N GLY A 141 -13.21 2.99 8.40
CA GLY A 141 -12.50 3.32 9.64
C GLY A 141 -11.62 4.56 9.52
N CYS A 142 -10.87 4.67 8.43
CA CYS A 142 -10.05 5.83 8.09
C CYS A 142 -10.89 7.08 7.91
N ARG A 143 -11.95 7.02 7.09
CA ARG A 143 -12.85 8.15 6.87
C ARG A 143 -13.50 8.66 8.15
N LYS A 144 -13.98 7.76 9.01
CA LYS A 144 -14.57 8.11 10.31
C LYS A 144 -13.59 8.86 11.23
N ARG A 145 -12.29 8.60 11.11
CA ARG A 145 -11.23 9.17 11.95
C ARG A 145 -10.45 10.30 11.30
N GLY A 146 -10.76 10.65 10.05
CA GLY A 146 -9.99 11.63 9.28
C GLY A 146 -8.56 11.18 8.97
N ILE A 147 -8.30 9.87 8.95
CA ILE A 147 -6.99 9.31 8.61
C ILE A 147 -6.87 9.23 7.08
N PRO A 148 -5.89 9.90 6.46
CA PRO A 148 -5.68 9.78 5.02
C PRO A 148 -5.23 8.36 4.67
N MET A 149 -5.81 7.83 3.60
CA MET A 149 -5.51 6.51 3.07
C MET A 149 -5.11 6.63 1.61
N VAL A 150 -4.04 5.96 1.22
CA VAL A 150 -3.54 5.94 -0.16
C VAL A 150 -3.53 4.51 -0.68
N GLU A 151 -3.82 4.38 -1.96
CA GLU A 151 -3.83 3.11 -2.67
C GLU A 151 -3.10 3.22 -4.02
N THR A 152 -2.48 2.12 -4.43
CA THR A 152 -1.92 1.91 -5.77
C THR A 152 -2.07 0.44 -6.16
N TRP A 153 -1.95 0.16 -7.46
CA TRP A 153 -2.07 -1.20 -8.00
C TRP A 153 -0.80 -1.57 -8.76
N GLY A 154 -0.49 -2.85 -8.81
CA GLY A 154 0.71 -3.37 -9.46
C GLY A 154 0.62 -3.46 -10.98
N ILE A 155 0.21 -2.39 -11.62
CA ILE A 155 0.15 -2.21 -13.08
C ILE A 155 1.31 -1.31 -13.54
N PRO A 156 1.68 -1.32 -14.83
CA PRO A 156 2.90 -0.65 -15.33
C PRO A 156 2.81 0.88 -15.38
N TYR A 157 2.01 1.45 -14.54
CA TYR A 157 1.89 2.90 -14.37
C TYR A 157 2.40 3.30 -13.00
N LEU A 158 3.10 4.41 -12.92
CA LEU A 158 3.38 5.08 -11.66
C LEU A 158 2.12 5.88 -11.31
N TRP A 159 1.32 5.41 -10.39
CA TRP A 159 0.09 6.08 -10.03
C TRP A 159 -0.34 5.81 -8.59
N SER A 160 -1.11 6.72 -8.05
CA SER A 160 -1.80 6.58 -6.78
C SER A 160 -2.98 7.51 -6.72
N PHE A 161 -3.86 7.27 -5.79
CA PHE A 161 -4.89 8.23 -5.41
C PHE A 161 -5.19 8.11 -3.92
N TRP A 162 -5.70 9.20 -3.36
CA TRP A 162 -5.90 9.37 -1.95
C TRP A 162 -7.36 9.41 -1.58
N PHE A 163 -7.71 8.71 -0.51
CA PHE A 163 -8.97 8.84 0.21
C PHE A 163 -8.69 9.65 1.47
N ALA A 164 -8.90 10.95 1.37
CA ALA A 164 -8.66 11.92 2.42
C ALA A 164 -9.80 12.95 2.46
N GLU A 165 -9.69 13.96 3.28
CA GLU A 165 -10.65 15.06 3.31
C GLU A 165 -10.82 15.67 1.91
N GLY A 166 -12.07 15.86 1.49
CA GLY A 166 -12.42 16.35 0.15
C GLY A 166 -12.48 15.28 -0.96
N SER A 167 -12.05 14.04 -0.71
CA SER A 167 -12.22 12.95 -1.67
C SER A 167 -13.63 12.37 -1.64
N ILE A 168 -14.05 11.67 -2.70
CA ILE A 168 -15.16 10.72 -2.59
C ILE A 168 -14.74 9.54 -1.68
N ASP A 169 -15.71 8.79 -1.16
CA ASP A 169 -15.41 7.61 -0.37
C ASP A 169 -14.99 6.42 -1.25
N TYR A 170 -14.40 5.42 -0.61
CA TYR A 170 -13.86 4.23 -1.25
C TYR A 170 -14.94 3.44 -2.01
N GLU A 171 -16.08 3.22 -1.38
CA GLU A 171 -17.17 2.41 -1.95
C GLU A 171 -17.77 3.10 -3.16
N THR A 172 -17.99 4.42 -3.11
CA THR A 172 -18.40 5.22 -4.26
C THR A 172 -17.37 5.18 -5.37
N CYS A 173 -16.09 5.32 -5.04
CA CYS A 173 -15.00 5.30 -6.02
C CYS A 173 -14.97 4.01 -6.82
N TYR A 174 -15.18 2.88 -6.15
CA TYR A 174 -15.19 1.56 -6.78
C TYR A 174 -16.58 1.10 -7.26
N GLY A 175 -17.62 1.92 -7.08
CA GLY A 175 -18.99 1.60 -7.48
C GLY A 175 -19.56 0.41 -6.72
N LEU A 176 -19.19 0.25 -5.46
CA LEU A 176 -19.66 -0.82 -4.60
C LEU A 176 -21.03 -0.46 -3.99
N ASN A 177 -21.98 -1.39 -4.03
CA ASN A 177 -23.30 -1.19 -3.45
C ASN A 177 -23.36 -1.63 -1.98
N THR A 178 -22.31 -1.31 -1.22
CA THR A 178 -22.11 -1.81 0.15
C THR A 178 -22.37 -0.77 1.23
N HIS A 179 -22.54 0.50 0.91
CA HIS A 179 -22.66 1.63 1.86
C HIS A 179 -23.66 1.41 3.00
N LYS A 180 -24.78 0.72 2.72
CA LYS A 180 -25.83 0.46 3.71
C LYS A 180 -25.61 -0.83 4.49
N MET A 181 -24.64 -1.63 4.11
CA MET A 181 -24.33 -2.89 4.77
C MET A 181 -23.62 -2.65 6.09
N THR A 182 -24.09 -3.28 7.12
CA THR A 182 -23.40 -3.38 8.40
C THR A 182 -22.12 -4.21 8.24
N ILE A 183 -21.23 -4.15 9.22
CA ILE A 183 -20.03 -4.98 9.23
C ILE A 183 -20.40 -6.47 9.20
N PHE A 184 -21.44 -6.85 9.95
CA PHE A 184 -21.94 -8.23 9.99
C PHE A 184 -22.44 -8.69 8.60
N GLU A 185 -23.20 -7.85 7.92
CA GLU A 185 -23.68 -8.15 6.56
C GLU A 185 -22.53 -8.25 5.56
N LEU A 186 -21.53 -7.36 5.65
CA LEU A 186 -20.32 -7.43 4.81
C LEU A 186 -19.57 -8.74 5.01
N LEU A 187 -19.34 -9.13 6.27
CA LEU A 187 -18.58 -10.35 6.60
C LEU A 187 -19.31 -11.63 6.20
N ASN A 188 -20.64 -11.59 6.08
CA ASN A 188 -21.45 -12.72 5.64
C ASN A 188 -21.91 -12.59 4.16
N SER A 189 -21.48 -11.55 3.45
CA SER A 189 -21.80 -11.40 2.04
C SER A 189 -20.88 -12.30 1.19
N GLU A 190 -21.46 -12.91 0.16
CA GLU A 190 -20.69 -13.54 -0.92
C GLU A 190 -20.09 -12.46 -1.82
N MET A 191 -19.29 -11.57 -1.26
CA MET A 191 -18.52 -10.66 -2.10
C MET A 191 -17.49 -11.49 -2.85
N PRO A 192 -17.61 -11.58 -4.19
CA PRO A 192 -16.54 -12.23 -4.94
C PRO A 192 -15.25 -11.48 -4.63
N SER A 193 -14.18 -12.24 -4.41
CA SER A 193 -12.82 -11.72 -4.28
C SER A 193 -12.63 -10.58 -5.28
N PHE A 194 -11.63 -9.76 -5.08
CA PHE A 194 -11.04 -8.79 -6.02
C PHE A 194 -11.79 -8.43 -7.33
N GLY A 195 -12.56 -9.38 -7.90
CA GLY A 195 -13.34 -9.22 -9.13
C GLY A 195 -14.31 -8.04 -9.14
N ASN A 196 -14.78 -7.58 -7.98
CA ASN A 196 -15.66 -6.41 -7.90
C ASN A 196 -14.92 -5.07 -8.09
N LEU A 197 -13.63 -5.03 -7.81
CA LEU A 197 -12.79 -3.85 -8.03
C LEU A 197 -12.26 -3.83 -9.48
N LEU A 198 -12.18 -4.99 -10.11
CA LEU A 198 -11.64 -5.17 -11.44
C LEU A 198 -12.31 -4.30 -12.51
N PRO A 199 -13.65 -4.17 -12.61
CA PRO A 199 -14.28 -3.36 -13.64
C PRO A 199 -13.80 -1.90 -13.63
N LYS A 200 -13.42 -1.37 -12.48
CA LYS A 200 -12.87 -0.01 -12.35
C LYS A 200 -11.41 0.04 -12.81
N LEU A 201 -10.62 -0.96 -12.45
CA LEU A 201 -9.23 -1.06 -12.91
C LEU A 201 -9.13 -1.27 -14.42
N LEU A 202 -10.10 -1.97 -15.01
CA LEU A 202 -10.18 -2.17 -16.46
C LEU A 202 -10.34 -0.87 -17.24
N GLN A 203 -10.76 0.21 -16.59
CA GLN A 203 -10.89 1.52 -17.23
C GLN A 203 -9.55 2.22 -17.45
N PHE A 204 -8.44 1.71 -16.89
CA PHE A 204 -7.11 2.28 -17.13
C PHE A 204 -6.72 2.14 -18.60
N PRO A 205 -6.37 3.26 -19.27
CA PRO A 205 -6.09 3.25 -20.70
C PRO A 205 -4.93 2.31 -21.07
N GLY A 206 -5.20 1.34 -21.93
CA GLY A 206 -4.19 0.42 -22.47
C GLY A 206 -3.72 -0.66 -21.49
N ILE A 207 -4.52 -0.96 -20.47
CA ILE A 207 -4.21 -2.04 -19.52
C ILE A 207 -4.24 -3.41 -20.20
N ASP A 208 -5.12 -3.61 -21.18
CA ASP A 208 -5.20 -4.76 -22.04
C ASP A 208 -3.87 -5.07 -22.73
N MET A 209 -3.24 -4.07 -23.33
CA MET A 209 -1.93 -4.23 -24.00
C MET A 209 -0.82 -4.72 -23.08
N VAL A 210 -0.95 -4.53 -21.78
CA VAL A 210 0.04 -4.98 -20.80
C VAL A 210 -0.06 -6.48 -20.54
N TYR A 211 -1.29 -6.98 -20.48
CA TYR A 211 -1.56 -8.38 -20.14
C TYR A 211 -1.70 -9.27 -21.34
N ASP A 212 -1.98 -8.73 -22.52
CA ASP A 212 -2.25 -9.50 -23.75
C ASP A 212 -1.01 -9.79 -24.60
N ARG A 213 0.18 -9.70 -23.98
CA ARG A 213 1.40 -10.19 -24.60
C ARG A 213 1.40 -11.73 -24.77
N GLU A 214 0.70 -12.43 -23.90
CA GLU A 214 0.24 -13.80 -24.12
C GLU A 214 -1.21 -13.69 -24.61
N PRO A 215 -1.49 -14.05 -25.88
CA PRO A 215 -2.81 -13.86 -26.46
C PRO A 215 -3.93 -14.54 -25.66
N GLY A 216 -4.99 -13.79 -25.38
CA GLY A 216 -6.14 -14.24 -24.60
C GLY A 216 -5.95 -14.23 -23.08
N MET A 217 -4.78 -13.91 -22.56
CA MET A 217 -4.52 -13.83 -21.10
C MET A 217 -5.41 -12.81 -20.41
N TRP A 218 -5.64 -11.69 -21.06
CA TRP A 218 -6.52 -10.63 -20.56
C TRP A 218 -7.96 -11.13 -20.34
N ASP A 219 -8.50 -11.89 -21.30
CA ASP A 219 -9.85 -12.44 -21.18
C ASP A 219 -9.92 -13.51 -20.08
N LEU A 220 -8.94 -14.40 -19.99
CA LEU A 220 -8.85 -15.40 -18.92
C LEU A 220 -8.85 -14.75 -17.52
N MET A 221 -8.11 -13.64 -17.33
CA MET A 221 -8.11 -12.91 -16.06
C MET A 221 -9.45 -12.24 -15.75
N LYS A 222 -10.07 -11.59 -16.76
CA LYS A 222 -11.39 -10.96 -16.61
C LYS A 222 -12.47 -11.95 -16.21
N ASN A 223 -12.41 -13.16 -16.79
CA ASN A 223 -13.36 -14.22 -16.52
C ASN A 223 -13.09 -14.97 -15.20
N GLY A 224 -11.99 -14.63 -14.50
CA GLY A 224 -11.58 -15.33 -13.26
C GLY A 224 -11.06 -16.75 -13.48
N GLU A 225 -10.73 -17.13 -14.73
CA GLU A 225 -10.20 -18.44 -15.07
C GLU A 225 -8.74 -18.63 -14.65
N VAL A 226 -8.01 -17.53 -14.50
CA VAL A 226 -6.64 -17.50 -13.98
C VAL A 226 -6.46 -16.37 -13.00
N PRO A 227 -5.55 -16.51 -11.99
CA PRO A 227 -5.23 -15.44 -11.06
C PRO A 227 -4.65 -14.22 -11.75
N TYR A 228 -4.80 -13.04 -11.11
CA TYR A 228 -4.15 -11.82 -11.57
C TYR A 228 -2.64 -12.01 -11.72
N ARG A 229 -2.13 -11.51 -12.83
CA ARG A 229 -0.71 -11.56 -13.12
C ARG A 229 -0.01 -10.37 -12.48
N SER A 230 1.08 -10.65 -11.78
CA SER A 230 1.94 -9.65 -11.15
C SER A 230 3.38 -9.92 -11.52
N PHE A 231 4.11 -8.85 -11.83
CA PHE A 231 5.49 -8.91 -12.29
C PHE A 231 6.37 -8.02 -11.42
N ALA A 232 7.52 -8.53 -10.96
CA ALA A 232 8.36 -7.85 -9.97
C ALA A 232 8.69 -6.38 -10.32
N PRO A 233 9.09 -6.01 -11.56
CA PRO A 233 9.35 -4.61 -11.88
C PRO A 233 8.16 -3.69 -11.69
N PHE A 234 6.94 -4.14 -12.01
CA PHE A 234 5.73 -3.35 -11.84
C PHE A 234 5.37 -3.17 -10.36
N ILE A 235 5.55 -4.23 -9.58
CA ILE A 235 5.39 -4.19 -8.13
C ILE A 235 6.43 -3.25 -7.51
N GLY A 236 7.69 -3.32 -7.96
CA GLY A 236 8.77 -2.43 -7.51
C GLY A 236 8.46 -0.96 -7.79
N ILE A 237 8.00 -0.65 -9.00
CA ILE A 237 7.57 0.70 -9.38
C ILE A 237 6.41 1.18 -8.49
N ALA A 238 5.38 0.35 -8.33
CA ALA A 238 4.20 0.68 -7.52
C ALA A 238 4.57 0.95 -6.06
N ALA A 239 5.38 0.07 -5.44
CA ALA A 239 5.82 0.23 -4.06
C ALA A 239 6.69 1.48 -3.86
N SER A 240 7.62 1.75 -4.79
CA SER A 240 8.48 2.93 -4.74
C SER A 240 7.69 4.23 -4.90
N TYR A 241 6.75 4.25 -5.84
CA TYR A 241 5.90 5.42 -6.05
C TYR A 241 4.98 5.66 -4.84
N LEU A 242 4.40 4.60 -4.28
CA LEU A 242 3.58 4.68 -3.09
C LEU A 242 4.39 5.19 -1.87
N CYS A 243 5.63 4.76 -1.72
CA CYS A 243 6.52 5.26 -0.68
C CYS A 243 6.78 6.77 -0.82
N MET A 244 7.04 7.26 -2.04
CA MET A 244 7.19 8.69 -2.31
C MET A 244 5.89 9.46 -2.01
N GLU A 245 4.73 8.94 -2.39
CA GLU A 245 3.43 9.55 -2.08
C GLU A 245 3.22 9.66 -0.56
N ILE A 246 3.49 8.60 0.18
CA ILE A 246 3.37 8.58 1.64
C ILE A 246 4.27 9.66 2.26
N ILE A 247 5.54 9.69 1.88
CA ILE A 247 6.51 10.63 2.46
C ILE A 247 6.17 12.07 2.05
N PHE A 248 6.11 12.36 0.75
CA PHE A 248 6.08 13.73 0.26
C PHE A 248 4.68 14.34 0.18
N ALA A 249 3.65 13.55 -0.12
CA ALA A 249 2.29 14.05 -0.14
C ALA A 249 1.57 13.83 1.20
N GLY A 250 1.68 12.63 1.77
CA GLY A 250 0.95 12.24 2.97
C GLY A 250 1.49 12.87 4.25
N LEU A 251 2.79 12.78 4.48
CA LEU A 251 3.43 13.17 5.73
C LEU A 251 4.01 14.58 5.68
N LEU A 252 4.90 14.86 4.75
CA LEU A 252 5.60 16.15 4.68
C LEU A 252 4.81 17.25 3.98
N LYS A 253 3.77 16.89 3.23
CA LYS A 253 2.88 17.84 2.52
C LYS A 253 3.61 18.80 1.56
N VAL A 254 4.76 18.39 1.05
CA VAL A 254 5.50 19.14 0.02
C VAL A 254 4.94 18.93 -1.38
N LYS A 255 4.07 17.94 -1.53
CA LYS A 255 3.30 17.63 -2.74
C LYS A 255 1.82 17.52 -2.41
N THR A 256 0.95 18.03 -3.27
CA THR A 256 -0.50 17.88 -3.11
C THR A 256 -0.93 16.43 -3.34
N MET A 257 -1.81 15.93 -2.47
CA MET A 257 -2.46 14.63 -2.64
C MET A 257 -3.36 14.65 -3.87
N ASN A 258 -3.27 13.63 -4.71
CA ASN A 258 -4.22 13.44 -5.80
C ASN A 258 -5.44 12.68 -5.27
N LEU A 259 -6.55 13.40 -5.08
CA LEU A 259 -7.74 12.87 -4.42
C LEU A 259 -8.59 12.01 -5.35
N ALA A 260 -9.06 10.86 -4.85
CA ALA A 260 -10.06 10.04 -5.53
C ALA A 260 -11.30 10.86 -5.88
N PRO A 261 -11.90 10.68 -7.05
CA PRO A 261 -11.67 9.64 -8.05
C PRO A 261 -10.60 9.97 -9.12
N ASN A 262 -9.84 11.06 -8.95
CA ASN A 262 -8.84 11.44 -9.94
C ASN A 262 -7.57 10.62 -9.72
N VAL A 263 -7.11 9.98 -10.77
CA VAL A 263 -5.84 9.26 -10.82
C VAL A 263 -4.89 10.02 -11.71
N SER A 264 -3.70 10.27 -11.23
CA SER A 264 -2.62 10.81 -12.05
C SER A 264 -1.36 9.97 -11.86
N GLY A 265 -0.54 9.94 -12.88
CA GLY A 265 0.67 9.15 -12.83
C GLY A 265 1.51 9.28 -14.10
N PHE A 266 2.32 8.28 -14.33
CA PHE A 266 3.23 8.21 -15.48
C PHE A 266 3.16 6.83 -16.13
N ASP A 267 2.85 6.80 -17.42
CA ASP A 267 2.86 5.61 -18.26
C ASP A 267 4.29 5.32 -18.69
N TYR A 268 4.91 4.37 -18.04
CA TYR A 268 6.29 3.97 -18.34
C TYR A 268 6.44 3.40 -19.77
N LEU A 269 5.45 2.67 -20.27
CA LEU A 269 5.54 2.04 -21.60
C LEU A 269 5.49 3.07 -22.72
N ARG A 270 4.76 4.18 -22.51
CA ARG A 270 4.62 5.27 -23.48
C ARG A 270 5.45 6.50 -23.13
N MET A 271 6.17 6.45 -21.99
CA MET A 271 7.02 7.54 -21.47
C MET A 271 6.27 8.88 -21.41
N LYS A 272 5.06 8.89 -20.87
CA LYS A 272 4.25 10.09 -20.76
C LYS A 272 3.43 10.16 -19.47
N PRO A 273 3.19 11.37 -18.93
CA PRO A 273 2.21 11.54 -17.87
C PRO A 273 0.81 11.17 -18.36
N PHE A 274 -0.01 10.68 -17.44
CA PHE A 274 -1.43 10.45 -17.70
C PHE A 274 -2.29 10.97 -16.56
N GLN A 275 -3.50 11.32 -16.91
CA GLN A 275 -4.56 11.63 -15.95
C GLN A 275 -5.81 10.84 -16.33
N PHE A 276 -6.49 10.36 -15.34
CA PHE A 276 -7.67 9.55 -15.50
C PHE A 276 -8.64 9.82 -14.34
N LYS A 277 -9.93 9.83 -14.62
CA LYS A 277 -10.96 9.92 -13.61
C LYS A 277 -11.74 8.61 -13.58
N MET A 278 -11.70 7.92 -12.46
CA MET A 278 -12.53 6.73 -12.25
C MET A 278 -14.01 7.14 -12.27
N LYS A 279 -14.80 6.44 -13.08
CA LYS A 279 -16.22 6.75 -13.32
C LYS A 279 -17.12 5.93 -12.40
#